data_c980e3f8f10cd5f9ad5d306e22da3647
#
_entry.id   c980e3f8f10cd5f9ad5d306e22da3647
#
_cell.length_a   1.000
_cell.length_b   1.000
_cell.length_c   1.000
_cell.angle_alpha   90.00
_cell.angle_beta   90.00
_cell.angle_gamma   90.00
#
_symmetry.space_group_name_H-M   'P 1'
#
loop_
_entity.id
_entity.type
_entity.pdbx_description
1 polymer ?
#
loop_
_entity_poly.entity_id
_entity_poly.type
_entity_poly.pdbx_seq_one_letter_code
_entity_poly.pdbx_strand_id
1 'polypeptide(L)'
;MPKQSKKTAPQIEESPILVDRYGELDEYTVGFETYLADADGTPFFRGLPDDRCQSPHWGYVLAGSVTFRYADHEETFEAGEAFYVPPGHAPIIAAGTEYLQFSPADELRRTSEAIQRNMAAMQGA
;
A
#
# COMPACT_ATOMS: atom_id res chain seq x y z
N MET A 1 22.19 -5.28 13.26
CA MET A 1 21.82 -5.04 11.86
C MET A 1 20.32 -4.81 11.77
N PRO A 2 19.87 -3.63 11.18
CA PRO A 2 18.43 -3.41 11.04
C PRO A 2 17.79 -4.44 10.14
N LYS A 3 16.69 -5.01 10.61
CA LYS A 3 15.87 -5.94 9.83
C LYS A 3 14.45 -5.94 10.35
N GLN A 4 13.52 -6.39 9.55
CA GLN A 4 12.12 -6.45 9.93
C GLN A 4 11.43 -7.64 9.27
N SER A 5 10.49 -8.24 10.00
CA SER A 5 9.64 -9.31 9.50
C SER A 5 8.20 -9.03 9.91
N LYS A 6 7.27 -9.84 9.41
CA LYS A 6 5.87 -9.77 9.87
C LYS A 6 5.77 -9.91 11.39
N LYS A 7 6.63 -10.73 11.99
CA LYS A 7 6.60 -10.99 13.44
C LYS A 7 7.20 -9.85 14.25
N THR A 8 8.15 -9.13 13.69
CA THR A 8 8.92 -8.11 14.42
C THR A 8 8.55 -6.68 14.06
N ALA A 9 7.68 -6.49 13.07
CA ALA A 9 7.24 -5.16 12.68
C ALA A 9 6.61 -4.43 13.86
N PRO A 10 7.06 -3.20 14.18
CA PRO A 10 6.63 -2.51 15.40
C PRO A 10 5.22 -1.95 15.33
N GLN A 11 4.66 -1.75 14.15
CA GLN A 11 3.33 -1.17 13.96
C GLN A 11 2.40 -2.16 13.29
N ILE A 12 1.13 -2.16 13.69
CA ILE A 12 0.09 -2.97 13.09
C ILE A 12 -1.14 -2.09 12.89
N GLU A 13 -1.66 -2.05 11.67
CA GLU A 13 -2.97 -1.44 11.39
C GLU A 13 -3.88 -2.54 10.87
N GLU A 14 -5.03 -2.72 11.50
CA GLU A 14 -5.99 -3.76 11.17
C GLU A 14 -7.34 -3.16 10.81
N SER A 15 -7.95 -3.72 9.78
CA SER A 15 -9.31 -3.41 9.37
C SER A 15 -9.95 -4.70 8.86
N PRO A 16 -11.27 -4.72 8.55
CA PRO A 16 -11.88 -5.87 7.91
C PRO A 16 -11.30 -6.22 6.54
N ILE A 17 -10.57 -5.30 5.91
CA ILE A 17 -10.04 -5.45 4.57
C ILE A 17 -8.56 -5.84 4.59
N LEU A 18 -7.76 -5.26 5.50
CA LEU A 18 -6.30 -5.28 5.40
C LEU A 18 -5.67 -5.37 6.79
N VAL A 19 -4.64 -6.20 6.90
CA VAL A 19 -3.70 -6.16 8.02
C VAL A 19 -2.37 -5.68 7.47
N ASP A 20 -1.92 -4.52 7.93
CA ASP A 20 -0.65 -3.93 7.54
C ASP A 20 0.30 -3.95 8.74
N ARG A 21 1.41 -4.68 8.61
CA ARG A 21 2.46 -4.77 9.64
C ARG A 21 3.68 -4.07 9.11
N TYR A 22 4.08 -2.96 9.74
CA TYR A 22 5.09 -2.10 9.15
C TYR A 22 6.00 -1.47 10.19
N GLY A 23 7.07 -0.88 9.70
CA GLY A 23 8.02 -0.10 10.46
C GLY A 23 9.03 0.56 9.55
N GLU A 24 9.87 1.39 10.11
CA GLU A 24 10.88 2.09 9.32
C GLU A 24 12.21 1.35 9.38
N LEU A 25 12.84 1.19 8.22
CA LEU A 25 14.23 0.77 8.07
C LEU A 25 14.98 1.88 7.36
N ASP A 26 15.78 2.62 8.12
CA ASP A 26 16.46 3.81 7.64
C ASP A 26 15.42 4.82 7.12
N GLU A 27 15.51 5.27 5.90
CA GLU A 27 14.59 6.28 5.34
C GLU A 27 13.38 5.68 4.65
N TYR A 28 13.19 4.34 4.75
CA TYR A 28 12.10 3.64 4.09
C TYR A 28 11.14 3.05 5.10
N THR A 29 9.87 3.11 4.77
CA THR A 29 8.85 2.31 5.47
C THR A 29 8.74 0.98 4.78
N VAL A 30 8.81 -0.10 5.57
CA VAL A 30 8.68 -1.47 5.08
C VAL A 30 7.37 -2.02 5.59
N GLY A 31 6.48 -2.42 4.69
CA GLY A 31 5.16 -2.94 5.05
C GLY A 31 4.95 -4.35 4.51
N PHE A 32 4.38 -5.19 5.38
CA PHE A 32 3.87 -6.51 5.03
C PHE A 32 2.36 -6.40 5.04
N GLU A 33 1.75 -6.33 3.86
CA GLU A 33 0.31 -6.09 3.72
C GLU A 33 -0.39 -7.38 3.33
N THR A 34 -1.37 -7.78 4.13
CA THR A 34 -2.19 -8.96 3.91
C THR A 34 -3.63 -8.54 3.71
N TYR A 35 -4.20 -8.83 2.56
CA TYR A 35 -5.56 -8.43 2.21
C TYR A 35 -6.54 -9.54 2.53
N LEU A 36 -7.53 -9.22 3.38
CA LEU A 36 -8.55 -10.16 3.84
C LEU A 36 -9.80 -10.11 2.96
N ALA A 37 -9.97 -9.05 2.18
CA ALA A 37 -11.10 -8.83 1.30
C ALA A 37 -10.63 -8.10 0.05
N ASP A 38 -11.44 -8.11 -1.00
CA ASP A 38 -11.17 -7.33 -2.20
C ASP A 38 -11.15 -5.84 -1.86
N ALA A 39 -10.20 -5.12 -2.43
CA ALA A 39 -10.01 -3.70 -2.15
C ALA A 39 -9.76 -2.91 -3.42
N ASP A 40 -10.41 -1.75 -3.51
CA ASP A 40 -10.13 -0.72 -4.51
C ASP A 40 -9.63 0.50 -3.75
N GLY A 41 -8.35 0.84 -3.93
CA GLY A 41 -7.72 1.94 -3.21
C GLY A 41 -8.11 3.32 -3.70
N THR A 42 -8.76 3.43 -4.86
CA THR A 42 -9.04 4.71 -5.51
C THR A 42 -9.70 5.75 -4.58
N PRO A 43 -10.75 5.41 -3.79
CA PRO A 43 -11.40 6.41 -2.94
C PRO A 43 -10.49 6.99 -1.85
N PHE A 44 -9.41 6.29 -1.49
CA PHE A 44 -8.56 6.72 -0.39
C PHE A 44 -7.56 7.81 -0.78
N PHE A 45 -7.39 8.06 -2.08
CA PHE A 45 -6.39 9.01 -2.58
C PHE A 45 -6.97 10.36 -3.00
N ARG A 46 -8.22 10.65 -2.66
CA ARG A 46 -8.85 11.93 -2.98
C ARG A 46 -8.08 13.09 -2.36
N GLY A 47 -7.85 14.11 -3.16
CA GLY A 47 -7.12 15.31 -2.73
C GLY A 47 -5.64 15.26 -3.02
N LEU A 48 -5.11 14.10 -3.37
CA LEU A 48 -3.75 13.99 -3.90
C LEU A 48 -3.76 14.32 -5.40
N PRO A 49 -2.60 14.64 -6.00
CA PRO A 49 -2.56 14.92 -7.44
C PRO A 49 -3.22 13.80 -8.26
N ASP A 50 -4.15 14.15 -9.13
CA ASP A 50 -4.95 13.22 -9.94
C ASP A 50 -5.70 12.17 -9.13
N ASP A 51 -5.91 12.42 -7.83
CA ASP A 51 -6.54 11.48 -6.90
C ASP A 51 -5.85 10.12 -6.89
N ARG A 52 -4.51 10.13 -6.94
CA ARG A 52 -3.69 8.92 -6.94
C ARG A 52 -2.56 9.02 -5.93
N CYS A 53 -2.05 7.85 -5.54
CA CYS A 53 -0.90 7.74 -4.65
C CYS A 53 0.35 8.30 -5.33
N GLN A 54 1.04 9.20 -4.66
CA GLN A 54 2.26 9.83 -5.19
C GLN A 54 3.54 9.22 -4.62
N SER A 55 3.44 8.26 -3.73
CA SER A 55 4.60 7.56 -3.21
C SER A 55 5.03 6.45 -4.15
N PRO A 56 6.30 6.40 -4.57
CA PRO A 56 6.79 5.22 -5.28
C PRO A 56 6.93 4.05 -4.31
N HIS A 57 6.84 2.83 -4.84
CA HIS A 57 7.00 1.61 -4.06
C HIS A 57 7.88 0.61 -4.79
N TRP A 58 8.69 -0.11 -4.02
CA TRP A 58 9.44 -1.28 -4.48
C TRP A 58 8.95 -2.46 -3.64
N GLY A 59 8.66 -3.59 -4.27
CA GLY A 59 8.11 -4.68 -3.50
C GLY A 59 8.21 -6.05 -4.16
N TYR A 60 7.60 -7.00 -3.48
CA TYR A 60 7.56 -8.40 -3.89
C TYR A 60 6.23 -9.01 -3.48
N VAL A 61 5.54 -9.64 -4.44
CA VAL A 61 4.25 -10.29 -4.16
C VAL A 61 4.50 -11.68 -3.62
N LEU A 62 4.00 -11.93 -2.40
CA LEU A 62 4.17 -13.21 -1.70
C LEU A 62 3.04 -14.19 -2.04
N ALA A 63 1.82 -13.69 -2.22
CA ALA A 63 0.64 -14.49 -2.54
C ALA A 63 -0.37 -13.63 -3.29
N GLY A 64 -1.14 -14.24 -4.19
CA GLY A 64 -2.18 -13.54 -4.92
C GLY A 64 -1.65 -12.63 -6.02
N SER A 65 -2.32 -11.51 -6.22
CA SER A 65 -1.93 -10.54 -7.24
C SER A 65 -2.40 -9.14 -6.87
N VAL A 66 -1.69 -8.13 -7.36
CA VAL A 66 -2.05 -6.73 -7.20
C VAL A 66 -2.01 -6.03 -8.55
N THR A 67 -3.03 -5.22 -8.82
CA THR A 67 -3.09 -4.39 -10.03
C THR A 67 -2.94 -2.93 -9.61
N PHE A 68 -2.03 -2.22 -10.26
CA PHE A 68 -1.88 -0.78 -10.09
C PHE A 68 -2.41 -0.07 -11.33
N ARG A 69 -3.37 0.83 -11.12
CA ARG A 69 -3.95 1.63 -12.19
C ARG A 69 -3.28 2.98 -12.28
N TYR A 70 -2.88 3.33 -13.49
CA TYR A 70 -2.36 4.65 -13.84
C TYR A 70 -3.39 5.38 -14.70
N ALA A 71 -3.08 6.62 -15.08
CA ALA A 71 -3.99 7.41 -15.90
C ALA A 71 -4.29 6.77 -17.26
N ASP A 72 -3.33 6.07 -17.84
CA ASP A 72 -3.37 5.57 -19.21
C ASP A 72 -3.20 4.05 -19.36
N HIS A 73 -2.93 3.33 -18.26
CA HIS A 73 -2.71 1.88 -18.32
C HIS A 73 -2.81 1.24 -16.94
N GLU A 74 -2.75 -0.08 -16.91
CA GLU A 74 -2.69 -0.87 -15.69
C GLU A 74 -1.52 -1.83 -15.76
N GLU A 75 -0.95 -2.15 -14.59
CA GLU A 75 0.07 -3.19 -14.45
C GLU A 75 -0.34 -4.14 -13.34
N THR A 76 -0.25 -5.46 -13.61
CA THR A 76 -0.57 -6.49 -12.65
C THR A 76 0.68 -7.28 -12.30
N PHE A 77 0.90 -7.50 -11.01
CA PHE A 77 2.01 -8.28 -10.49
C PHE A 77 1.46 -9.48 -9.74
N GLU A 78 2.06 -10.64 -9.97
CA GLU A 78 1.61 -11.91 -9.39
C GLU A 78 2.63 -12.45 -8.39
N ALA A 79 2.20 -13.43 -7.59
CA ALA A 79 3.07 -14.07 -6.60
C ALA A 79 4.40 -14.50 -7.23
N GLY A 80 5.50 -14.19 -6.56
CA GLY A 80 6.84 -14.46 -7.04
C GLY A 80 7.47 -13.34 -7.86
N GLU A 81 6.75 -12.25 -8.09
CA GLU A 81 7.27 -11.12 -8.87
C GLU A 81 7.65 -9.95 -8.00
N ALA A 82 8.83 -9.39 -8.27
CA ALA A 82 9.26 -8.11 -7.70
C ALA A 82 8.70 -6.97 -8.56
N PHE A 83 8.37 -5.85 -7.93
CA PHE A 83 7.79 -4.74 -8.66
C PHE A 83 8.40 -3.40 -8.27
N TYR A 84 8.31 -2.46 -9.20
CA TYR A 84 8.49 -1.05 -8.94
C TYR A 84 7.25 -0.33 -9.45
N VAL A 85 6.66 0.51 -8.59
CA VAL A 85 5.46 1.28 -8.91
C VAL A 85 5.79 2.75 -8.78
N PRO A 86 5.85 3.48 -9.91
CA PRO A 86 6.09 4.93 -9.86
C PRO A 86 4.90 5.69 -9.31
N PRO A 87 5.07 6.97 -8.94
CA PRO A 87 3.95 7.82 -8.51
C PRO A 87 2.82 7.88 -9.55
N GLY A 88 1.60 8.11 -9.07
CA GLY A 88 0.44 8.27 -9.95
C GLY A 88 -0.40 7.01 -10.11
N HIS A 89 -0.42 6.15 -9.10
CA HIS A 89 -1.14 4.87 -9.15
C HIS A 89 -2.25 4.78 -8.12
N ALA A 90 -3.16 3.84 -8.35
CA ALA A 90 -4.16 3.42 -7.37
C ALA A 90 -4.24 1.89 -7.41
N PRO A 91 -4.13 1.20 -6.25
CA PRO A 91 -4.11 -0.25 -6.22
C PRO A 91 -5.51 -0.85 -6.26
N ILE A 92 -5.63 -1.97 -6.96
CA ILE A 92 -6.80 -2.85 -6.90
C ILE A 92 -6.27 -4.22 -6.53
N ILE A 93 -6.78 -4.77 -5.44
CA ILE A 93 -6.19 -5.94 -4.81
C ILE A 93 -7.29 -6.94 -4.46
N ALA A 94 -7.04 -8.20 -4.78
CA ALA A 94 -7.98 -9.29 -4.48
C ALA A 94 -7.74 -9.85 -3.07
N ALA A 95 -8.79 -10.35 -2.44
CA ALA A 95 -8.68 -11.07 -1.18
C ALA A 95 -7.66 -12.21 -1.30
N GLY A 96 -6.88 -12.42 -0.24
CA GLY A 96 -5.84 -13.44 -0.23
C GLY A 96 -4.49 -12.98 -0.74
N THR A 97 -4.39 -11.73 -1.18
CA THR A 97 -3.13 -11.16 -1.64
C THR A 97 -2.27 -10.75 -0.45
N GLU A 98 -0.98 -11.02 -0.55
CA GLU A 98 0.00 -10.58 0.43
C GLU A 98 1.24 -10.09 -0.32
N TYR A 99 1.73 -8.93 0.06
CA TYR A 99 2.97 -8.41 -0.52
C TYR A 99 3.78 -7.63 0.49
N LEU A 100 5.07 -7.56 0.22
CA LEU A 100 6.04 -6.76 0.94
C LEU A 100 6.37 -5.55 0.09
N GLN A 101 6.34 -4.34 0.67
CA GLN A 101 6.75 -3.18 -0.09
C GLN A 101 7.59 -2.22 0.74
N PHE A 102 8.51 -1.56 0.05
CA PHE A 102 9.36 -0.51 0.58
C PHE A 102 8.92 0.83 -0.03
N SER A 103 8.75 1.84 0.80
CA SER A 103 8.33 3.17 0.36
C SER A 103 9.15 4.23 1.08
N PRO A 104 9.54 5.33 0.39
CA PRO A 104 10.20 6.44 1.09
C PRO A 104 9.28 6.95 2.20
N ALA A 105 9.81 7.02 3.42
CA ALA A 105 9.00 7.29 4.61
C ALA A 105 8.27 8.64 4.53
N ASP A 106 8.94 9.67 4.05
CA ASP A 106 8.37 11.02 3.98
C ASP A 106 7.22 11.09 2.97
N GLU A 107 7.40 10.48 1.80
CA GLU A 107 6.36 10.48 0.77
C GLU A 107 5.18 9.62 1.17
N LEU A 108 5.44 8.48 1.79
CA LEU A 108 4.38 7.61 2.29
C LEU A 108 3.57 8.28 3.39
N ARG A 109 4.22 9.09 4.24
CA ARG A 109 3.52 9.82 5.31
C ARG A 109 2.47 10.77 4.73
N ARG A 110 2.80 11.48 3.65
CA ARG A 110 1.84 12.38 2.99
C ARG A 110 0.65 11.61 2.42
N THR A 111 0.92 10.47 1.82
CA THR A 111 -0.14 9.60 1.30
C THR A 111 -1.01 9.05 2.43
N SER A 112 -0.39 8.62 3.53
CA SER A 112 -1.11 8.10 4.70
C SER A 112 -2.02 9.15 5.33
N GLU A 113 -1.58 10.41 5.39
CA GLU A 113 -2.40 11.50 5.89
C GLU A 113 -3.66 11.69 5.03
N ALA A 114 -3.53 11.63 3.71
CA ALA A 114 -4.66 11.73 2.81
C ALA A 114 -5.61 10.53 2.98
N ILE A 115 -5.07 9.32 3.10
CA ILE A 115 -5.87 8.11 3.33
C ILE A 115 -6.68 8.23 4.62
N GLN A 116 -6.05 8.62 5.71
CA GLN A 116 -6.73 8.76 7.00
C GLN A 116 -7.82 9.83 6.95
N ARG A 117 -7.54 10.96 6.32
CA ARG A 117 -8.51 12.03 6.14
C ARG A 117 -9.73 11.54 5.33
N ASN A 118 -9.49 10.79 4.27
CA ASN A 118 -10.55 10.26 3.42
C ASN A 118 -11.36 9.16 4.13
N MET A 119 -10.69 8.31 4.90
CA MET A 119 -11.38 7.30 5.72
C MET A 119 -12.28 7.94 6.76
N ALA A 120 -11.81 8.98 7.42
CA ALA A 120 -12.60 9.72 8.41
C ALA A 120 -13.84 10.35 7.76
N ALA A 121 -13.70 10.94 6.57
CA ALA A 121 -14.82 11.53 5.84
C ALA A 121 -15.86 10.48 5.45
N MET A 122 -15.43 9.29 5.04
CA MET A 122 -16.33 8.20 4.68
C MET A 122 -17.08 7.65 5.89
N GLN A 123 -16.41 7.60 7.05
CA GLN A 123 -17.03 7.12 8.29
C GLN A 123 -17.96 8.14 8.91
N GLY A 124 -17.71 9.43 8.69
CA GLY A 124 -18.51 10.52 9.22
C GLY A 124 -19.77 10.85 8.43
N ALA A 125 -19.95 10.20 7.30
CA ALA A 125 -21.09 10.47 6.42
C ALA A 125 -22.39 9.83 6.91
#